data_669eaa984a4dd94f8b234c2bef47a9eb
#
_entry.id   669eaa984a4dd94f8b234c2bef47a9eb
#
_cell.length_a   1.000
_cell.length_b   1.000
_cell.length_c   1.000
_cell.angle_alpha   90.00
_cell.angle_beta   90.00
_cell.angle_gamma   90.00
#
_symmetry.space_group_name_H-M   'P 1'
#
loop_
_entity.id
_entity.type
_entity.pdbx_description
1 polymer ?
#
loop_
_entity_poly.entity_id
_entity_poly.type
_entity_poly.pdbx_seq_one_letter_code
_entity_poly.pdbx_strand_id
1 'polypeptide(L)'
;GHEIPREDRKTGFIVVTGDKGLAGAYNHNVLRLAETYLARKKDPTLFLIGQMGRHYFEKKNIPIDAEFMYTAQDPTLERAKEIADTMVDLYERGALDEVYLVFTHSFSAVRMEPEIIKLLPLDRAMLSARRGLSEADQYRDVVRYEPSPEAVLDVLVPGVLRGYLFAALVESFCSEQNSRMTAMDSASESAREMLKTLSLEFNRA
;
A
#
# COMPACT_ATOMS: atom_id res chain seq x y z
N GLY A 1 -0.98 25.25 -19.03
CA GLY A 1 -0.03 24.45 -18.29
C GLY A 1 0.60 23.43 -19.20
N HIS A 2 1.93 23.45 -19.33
CA HIS A 2 2.64 22.44 -20.10
C HIS A 2 2.52 21.10 -19.40
N GLU A 3 1.92 20.14 -20.05
CA GLU A 3 1.89 18.75 -19.58
C GLU A 3 3.32 18.21 -19.60
N ILE A 4 3.85 17.87 -18.42
CA ILE A 4 5.18 17.25 -18.30
C ILE A 4 5.13 15.89 -19.00
N PRO A 5 6.07 15.57 -19.93
CA PRO A 5 6.11 14.27 -20.57
C PRO A 5 6.09 13.15 -19.53
N ARG A 6 5.35 12.06 -19.78
CA ARG A 6 5.22 10.95 -18.82
C ARG A 6 6.55 10.36 -18.38
N GLU A 7 7.55 10.42 -19.25
CA GLU A 7 8.87 9.86 -18.99
C GLU A 7 9.71 10.73 -18.02
N ASP A 8 9.45 12.04 -17.94
CA ASP A 8 10.24 12.98 -17.13
C ASP A 8 9.58 13.33 -15.79
N ARG A 9 8.52 12.64 -15.40
CA ARG A 9 7.81 12.87 -14.16
C ARG A 9 8.59 12.34 -12.96
N LYS A 10 8.64 13.15 -11.90
CA LYS A 10 9.13 12.72 -10.60
C LYS A 10 8.05 11.89 -9.93
N THR A 11 8.31 10.61 -9.78
CA THR A 11 7.32 9.64 -9.33
C THR A 11 7.65 9.12 -7.93
N GLY A 12 6.73 9.27 -7.00
CA GLY A 12 6.80 8.66 -5.68
C GLY A 12 6.08 7.31 -5.67
N PHE A 13 6.70 6.31 -5.04
CA PHE A 13 6.10 5.00 -4.82
C PHE A 13 6.04 4.72 -3.32
N ILE A 14 4.83 4.68 -2.77
CA ILE A 14 4.60 4.17 -1.42
C ILE A 14 4.46 2.66 -1.53
N VAL A 15 5.36 1.91 -0.91
CA VAL A 15 5.33 0.44 -0.95
C VAL A 15 5.10 -0.09 0.45
N VAL A 16 4.00 -0.82 0.63
CA VAL A 16 3.60 -1.39 1.93
C VAL A 16 4.05 -2.84 2.00
N THR A 17 4.99 -3.13 2.87
CA THR A 17 5.47 -4.49 3.19
C THR A 17 5.30 -4.77 4.67
N GLY A 18 5.62 -5.99 5.11
CA GLY A 18 5.68 -6.32 6.52
C GLY A 18 7.00 -5.91 7.17
N ASP A 19 7.04 -5.93 8.49
CA ASP A 19 8.26 -5.69 9.26
C ASP A 19 9.08 -6.97 9.43
N LYS A 20 8.44 -8.14 9.31
CA LYS A 20 9.03 -9.46 9.54
C LYS A 20 8.75 -10.39 8.37
N GLY A 21 9.59 -11.41 8.23
CA GLY A 21 9.40 -12.51 7.30
C GLY A 21 8.40 -13.56 7.79
N LEU A 22 8.51 -14.76 7.25
CA LEU A 22 7.66 -15.92 7.58
C LEU A 22 6.17 -15.70 7.29
N ALA A 23 5.88 -14.86 6.31
CA ALA A 23 4.53 -14.54 5.86
C ALA A 23 4.26 -15.09 4.44
N GLY A 24 4.81 -16.26 4.11
CA GLY A 24 4.67 -16.84 2.79
C GLY A 24 5.21 -15.91 1.70
N ALA A 25 4.48 -15.77 0.61
CA ALA A 25 4.85 -14.93 -0.53
C ALA A 25 4.41 -13.45 -0.38
N TYR A 26 3.83 -13.05 0.75
CA TYR A 26 3.26 -11.72 0.96
C TYR A 26 4.23 -10.59 0.58
N ASN A 27 5.41 -10.55 1.20
CA ASN A 27 6.39 -9.50 0.92
C ASN A 27 6.95 -9.60 -0.50
N HIS A 28 7.29 -10.80 -0.93
CA HIS A 28 7.85 -11.05 -2.27
C HIS A 28 6.91 -10.56 -3.39
N ASN A 29 5.63 -10.84 -3.28
CA ASN A 29 4.66 -10.48 -4.32
C ASN A 29 4.51 -8.96 -4.47
N VAL A 30 4.41 -8.23 -3.36
CA VAL A 30 4.31 -6.76 -3.42
C VAL A 30 5.60 -6.11 -3.90
N LEU A 31 6.76 -6.65 -3.51
CA LEU A 31 8.06 -6.14 -3.95
C LEU A 31 8.26 -6.35 -5.46
N ARG A 32 7.87 -7.49 -5.99
CA ARG A 32 7.93 -7.76 -7.43
C ARG A 32 7.06 -6.82 -8.23
N LEU A 33 5.84 -6.56 -7.77
CA LEU A 33 4.94 -5.62 -8.42
C LEU A 33 5.54 -4.20 -8.42
N ALA A 34 6.08 -3.77 -7.30
CA ALA A 34 6.74 -2.47 -7.19
C ALA A 34 7.91 -2.35 -8.17
N GLU A 35 8.77 -3.35 -8.26
CA GLU A 35 9.91 -3.35 -9.19
C GLU A 35 9.48 -3.24 -10.65
N THR A 36 8.42 -3.93 -11.04
CA THR A 36 7.88 -3.89 -12.40
C THR A 36 7.52 -2.46 -12.82
N TYR A 37 6.92 -1.69 -11.92
CA TYR A 37 6.54 -0.31 -12.19
C TYR A 37 7.70 0.67 -12.03
N LEU A 38 8.59 0.45 -11.07
CA LEU A 38 9.80 1.26 -10.88
C LEU A 38 10.70 1.28 -12.12
N ALA A 39 10.83 0.14 -12.78
CA ALA A 39 11.62 0.01 -14.00
C ALA A 39 11.12 0.87 -15.17
N ARG A 40 9.87 1.28 -15.14
CA ARG A 40 9.24 2.12 -16.18
C ARG A 40 9.40 3.62 -15.94
N LYS A 41 9.99 4.02 -14.82
CA LYS A 41 10.12 5.43 -14.42
C LYS A 41 11.58 5.86 -14.45
N LYS A 42 11.84 7.10 -14.89
CA LYS A 42 13.18 7.66 -14.95
C LYS A 42 13.65 8.26 -13.63
N ASP A 43 12.74 8.84 -12.87
CA ASP A 43 13.04 9.52 -11.62
C ASP A 43 12.10 9.03 -10.50
N PRO A 44 12.24 7.76 -10.07
CA PRO A 44 11.44 7.21 -8.99
C PRO A 44 12.06 7.49 -7.63
N THR A 45 11.21 7.72 -6.63
CA THR A 45 11.59 7.78 -5.22
C THR A 45 10.71 6.83 -4.42
N LEU A 46 11.32 6.04 -3.56
CA LEU A 46 10.64 5.08 -2.70
C LEU A 46 10.29 5.68 -1.34
N PHE A 47 9.06 5.45 -0.93
CA PHE A 47 8.53 5.75 0.40
C PHE A 47 8.08 4.42 1.02
N LEU A 48 8.94 3.84 1.84
CA LEU A 48 8.78 2.46 2.30
C LEU A 48 8.07 2.38 3.64
N ILE A 49 7.08 1.51 3.71
CA ILE A 49 6.40 1.11 4.94
C ILE A 49 6.74 -0.35 5.19
N GLY A 50 7.26 -0.64 6.38
CA GLY A 50 7.71 -1.98 6.75
C GLY A 50 9.19 -2.24 6.48
N GLN A 51 9.82 -2.99 7.38
CA GLN A 51 11.26 -3.26 7.34
C GLN A 51 11.69 -4.16 6.19
N MET A 52 10.83 -5.06 5.77
CA MET A 52 11.15 -6.01 4.69
C MET A 52 11.41 -5.29 3.37
N GLY A 53 10.60 -4.29 3.03
CA GLY A 53 10.82 -3.46 1.85
C GLY A 53 12.10 -2.63 1.95
N ARG A 54 12.40 -2.09 3.12
CA ARG A 54 13.61 -1.32 3.37
C ARG A 54 14.86 -2.17 3.15
N HIS A 55 14.94 -3.33 3.74
CA HIS A 55 16.07 -4.25 3.54
C HIS A 55 16.24 -4.67 2.09
N TYR A 56 15.14 -4.89 1.40
CA TYR A 56 15.16 -5.27 0.00
C TYR A 56 15.70 -4.16 -0.91
N PHE A 57 15.21 -2.93 -0.74
CA PHE A 57 15.55 -1.82 -1.62
C PHE A 57 16.85 -1.10 -1.24
N GLU A 58 17.33 -1.21 -0.01
CA GLU A 58 18.65 -0.66 0.39
C GLU A 58 19.80 -1.19 -0.47
N LYS A 59 19.66 -2.39 -1.00
CA LYS A 59 20.66 -3.04 -1.86
C LYS A 59 20.57 -2.61 -3.33
N LYS A 60 19.61 -1.77 -3.68
CA LYS A 60 19.35 -1.34 -5.05
C LYS A 60 19.60 0.16 -5.19
N ASN A 61 19.95 0.59 -6.41
CA ASN A 61 20.27 1.98 -6.70
C ASN A 61 19.00 2.82 -7.00
N ILE A 62 18.01 2.73 -6.13
CA ILE A 62 16.77 3.52 -6.22
C ILE A 62 16.72 4.43 -5.01
N PRO A 63 16.52 5.74 -5.18
CA PRO A 63 16.42 6.66 -4.06
C PRO A 63 15.30 6.27 -3.10
N ILE A 64 15.64 6.18 -1.81
CA ILE A 64 14.70 5.92 -0.73
C ILE A 64 14.62 7.19 0.12
N ASP A 65 13.42 7.67 0.40
CA ASP A 65 13.24 8.81 1.31
C ASP A 65 13.63 8.39 2.73
N ALA A 66 14.65 9.07 3.28
CA ALA A 66 15.25 8.70 4.56
C ALA A 66 14.43 9.14 5.78
N GLU A 67 13.60 10.17 5.63
CA GLU A 67 12.76 10.69 6.71
C GLU A 67 11.43 9.94 6.82
N PHE A 68 11.00 9.30 5.73
CA PHE A 68 9.79 8.52 5.69
C PHE A 68 10.03 7.13 6.30
N MET A 69 9.78 7.02 7.60
CA MET A 69 10.01 5.79 8.37
C MET A 69 8.75 5.38 9.11
N TYR A 70 8.07 4.38 8.57
CA TYR A 70 6.85 3.83 9.16
C TYR A 70 6.93 2.31 9.27
N THR A 71 6.43 1.80 10.40
CA THR A 71 6.24 0.36 10.59
C THR A 71 4.90 -0.06 9.95
N ALA A 72 4.78 -1.34 9.61
CA ALA A 72 3.55 -1.91 9.09
C ALA A 72 2.58 -2.36 10.21
N GLN A 73 3.05 -2.43 11.45
CA GLN A 73 2.26 -2.89 12.58
C GLN A 73 1.29 -1.82 13.07
N ASP A 74 0.16 -2.27 13.60
CA ASP A 74 -0.86 -1.43 14.23
C ASP A 74 -1.27 -0.23 13.36
N PRO A 75 -1.81 -0.46 12.16
CA PRO A 75 -2.21 0.64 11.29
C PRO A 75 -3.29 1.50 11.94
N THR A 76 -3.06 2.81 11.96
CA THR A 76 -3.96 3.79 12.54
C THR A 76 -4.39 4.83 11.52
N LEU A 77 -5.55 5.43 11.75
CA LEU A 77 -6.03 6.54 10.91
C LEU A 77 -5.09 7.76 11.01
N GLU A 78 -4.50 7.99 12.16
CA GLU A 78 -3.52 9.06 12.37
C GLU A 78 -2.27 8.88 11.52
N ARG A 79 -1.74 7.66 11.44
CA ARG A 79 -0.61 7.33 10.56
C ARG A 79 -0.97 7.56 9.10
N ALA A 80 -2.15 7.12 8.68
CA ALA A 80 -2.64 7.36 7.31
C ALA A 80 -2.75 8.85 7.01
N LYS A 81 -3.19 9.65 7.97
CA LYS A 81 -3.24 11.11 7.85
C LYS A 81 -1.85 11.71 7.67
N GLU A 82 -0.88 11.33 8.47
CA GLU A 82 0.51 11.81 8.37
C GLU A 82 1.11 11.50 6.99
N ILE A 83 0.91 10.28 6.51
CA ILE A 83 1.39 9.85 5.20
C ILE A 83 0.71 10.67 4.09
N ALA A 84 -0.60 10.83 4.15
CA ALA A 84 -1.36 11.61 3.18
C ALA A 84 -0.89 13.08 3.15
N ASP A 85 -0.72 13.69 4.29
CA ASP A 85 -0.28 15.08 4.41
C ASP A 85 1.14 15.26 3.84
N THR A 86 2.04 14.32 4.07
CA THR A 86 3.38 14.30 3.50
C THR A 86 3.34 14.23 1.97
N MET A 87 2.51 13.36 1.41
CA MET A 87 2.40 13.19 -0.06
C MET A 87 1.78 14.41 -0.72
N VAL A 88 0.75 14.98 -0.14
CA VAL A 88 0.12 16.21 -0.64
C VAL A 88 1.12 17.37 -0.63
N ASP A 89 1.88 17.53 0.45
CA ASP A 89 2.91 18.56 0.54
C ASP A 89 3.98 18.43 -0.53
N LEU A 90 4.52 17.24 -0.74
CA LEU A 90 5.51 16.97 -1.78
C LEU A 90 4.96 17.21 -3.19
N TYR A 91 3.71 16.85 -3.41
CA TYR A 91 3.04 17.06 -4.68
C TYR A 91 2.79 18.55 -4.95
N GLU A 92 2.29 19.30 -3.97
CA GLU A 92 2.03 20.74 -4.11
C GLU A 92 3.30 21.56 -4.29
N ARG A 93 4.40 21.17 -3.66
CA ARG A 93 5.70 21.82 -3.82
C ARG A 93 6.40 21.48 -5.13
N GLY A 94 5.84 20.58 -5.92
CA GLY A 94 6.47 20.12 -7.16
C GLY A 94 7.67 19.17 -6.95
N ALA A 95 7.86 18.64 -5.73
CA ALA A 95 8.87 17.63 -5.45
C ALA A 95 8.48 16.27 -6.06
N LEU A 96 7.19 16.01 -6.20
CA LEU A 96 6.62 14.84 -6.89
C LEU A 96 5.56 15.31 -7.89
N ASP A 97 5.56 14.71 -9.07
CA ASP A 97 4.55 14.96 -10.11
C ASP A 97 3.43 13.91 -10.07
N GLU A 98 3.72 12.73 -9.56
CA GLU A 98 2.77 11.65 -9.38
C GLU A 98 3.16 10.77 -8.20
N VAL A 99 2.17 10.14 -7.57
CA VAL A 99 2.37 9.21 -6.45
C VAL A 99 1.56 7.95 -6.68
N TYR A 100 2.22 6.81 -6.59
CA TYR A 100 1.61 5.48 -6.61
C TYR A 100 1.66 4.84 -5.24
N LEU A 101 0.65 4.03 -4.95
CA LEU A 101 0.60 3.19 -3.76
C LEU A 101 0.61 1.72 -4.18
N VAL A 102 1.58 0.97 -3.70
CA VAL A 102 1.71 -0.48 -3.89
C VAL A 102 1.43 -1.17 -2.56
N PHE A 103 0.39 -1.97 -2.53
CA PHE A 103 -0.11 -2.61 -1.31
C PHE A 103 -0.71 -3.97 -1.64
N THR A 104 -1.14 -4.70 -0.63
CA THR A 104 -1.80 -5.99 -0.82
C THR A 104 -3.28 -5.87 -0.50
N HIS A 105 -4.11 -6.19 -1.49
CA HIS A 105 -5.56 -6.24 -1.34
C HIS A 105 -5.99 -7.60 -0.84
N SER A 106 -6.83 -7.61 0.19
CA SER A 106 -7.39 -8.81 0.78
C SER A 106 -8.81 -9.03 0.24
N PHE A 107 -8.97 -9.99 -0.67
CA PHE A 107 -10.28 -10.39 -1.17
C PHE A 107 -10.99 -11.33 -0.19
N SER A 108 -10.22 -12.18 0.46
CA SER A 108 -10.70 -13.13 1.49
C SER A 108 -9.51 -13.55 2.37
N ALA A 109 -9.78 -14.36 3.39
CA ALA A 109 -8.73 -14.90 4.26
C ALA A 109 -7.69 -15.76 3.50
N VAL A 110 -8.03 -16.26 2.32
CA VAL A 110 -7.17 -17.14 1.51
C VAL A 110 -6.77 -16.54 0.16
N ARG A 111 -7.37 -15.42 -0.23
CA ARG A 111 -7.06 -14.73 -1.49
C ARG A 111 -6.60 -13.32 -1.24
N MET A 112 -5.35 -13.07 -1.48
CA MET A 112 -4.69 -11.78 -1.33
C MET A 112 -3.82 -11.52 -2.57
N GLU A 113 -3.91 -10.32 -3.11
CA GLU A 113 -3.19 -9.95 -4.32
C GLU A 113 -2.52 -8.58 -4.14
N PRO A 114 -1.27 -8.41 -4.58
CA PRO A 114 -0.66 -7.10 -4.61
C PRO A 114 -1.33 -6.24 -5.68
N GLU A 115 -1.54 -4.98 -5.37
CA GLU A 115 -2.13 -4.00 -6.26
C GLU A 115 -1.32 -2.71 -6.27
N ILE A 116 -1.44 -1.97 -7.36
CA ILE A 116 -0.91 -0.63 -7.48
C ILE A 116 -2.04 0.32 -7.89
N ILE A 117 -2.14 1.43 -7.18
CA ILE A 117 -3.08 2.50 -7.51
C ILE A 117 -2.34 3.83 -7.61
N LYS A 118 -2.83 4.71 -8.47
CA LYS A 118 -2.32 6.08 -8.57
C LYS A 118 -3.05 6.96 -7.54
N LEU A 119 -2.32 7.41 -6.52
CA LEU A 119 -2.89 8.29 -5.49
C LEU A 119 -2.97 9.75 -5.93
N LEU A 120 -1.94 10.23 -6.58
CA LEU A 120 -1.84 11.62 -7.05
C LEU A 120 -1.31 11.69 -8.48
N PRO A 121 -1.88 12.54 -9.34
CA PRO A 121 -3.15 13.24 -9.14
C PRO A 121 -4.32 12.25 -9.04
N LEU A 122 -5.34 12.60 -8.25
CA LEU A 122 -6.53 11.75 -8.09
C LEU A 122 -7.31 11.64 -9.39
N ASP A 123 -7.71 10.41 -9.72
CA ASP A 123 -8.64 10.16 -10.81
C ASP A 123 -10.06 10.52 -10.37
N ARG A 124 -10.85 11.12 -11.28
CA ARG A 124 -12.28 11.42 -11.04
C ARG A 124 -13.09 10.18 -10.71
N ALA A 125 -12.70 9.01 -11.22
CA ALA A 125 -13.35 7.74 -10.90
C ALA A 125 -13.24 7.38 -9.41
N MET A 126 -12.09 7.65 -8.76
CA MET A 126 -11.89 7.42 -7.33
C MET A 126 -12.76 8.34 -6.47
N LEU A 127 -12.97 9.57 -6.90
CA LEU A 127 -13.86 10.53 -6.24
C LEU A 127 -15.33 10.11 -6.39
N SER A 128 -15.72 9.57 -7.54
CA SER A 128 -17.09 9.11 -7.82
C SER A 128 -17.46 7.85 -7.04
N ALA A 129 -16.54 6.91 -6.86
CA ALA A 129 -16.78 5.69 -6.08
C ALA A 129 -17.15 5.98 -4.61
N ARG A 130 -16.64 7.07 -4.04
CA ARG A 130 -16.98 7.48 -2.68
C ARG A 130 -18.30 8.24 -2.59
N ARG A 131 -18.72 8.91 -3.66
CA ARG A 131 -20.05 9.54 -3.71
C ARG A 131 -21.18 8.51 -3.60
N GLY A 132 -21.01 7.32 -4.18
CA GLY A 132 -22.01 6.24 -4.08
C GLY A 132 -22.17 5.65 -2.67
N LEU A 133 -21.19 5.80 -1.79
CA LEU A 133 -21.27 5.35 -0.40
C LEU A 133 -21.84 6.41 0.56
N SER A 134 -21.94 7.66 0.11
CA SER A 134 -22.27 8.82 0.93
C SER A 134 -23.60 9.51 0.54
N GLU A 135 -24.31 9.03 -0.48
CA GLU A 135 -25.54 9.69 -0.90
C GLU A 135 -26.66 9.73 0.16
N ALA A 136 -26.63 8.80 1.13
CA ALA A 136 -27.60 8.78 2.21
C ALA A 136 -27.35 9.84 3.30
N ASP A 137 -26.10 10.26 3.50
CA ASP A 137 -25.71 11.23 4.57
C ASP A 137 -25.51 12.67 4.06
N GLN A 138 -25.26 12.85 2.76
CA GLN A 138 -24.98 14.17 2.19
C GLN A 138 -26.21 15.01 1.87
N TYR A 139 -27.38 14.45 1.90
CA TYR A 139 -28.60 15.18 1.54
C TYR A 139 -29.03 16.22 2.59
N ARG A 140 -28.41 16.25 3.75
CA ARG A 140 -28.75 17.18 4.84
C ARG A 140 -27.91 18.46 4.90
N ASP A 141 -26.69 18.47 4.33
CA ASP A 141 -25.77 19.61 4.52
C ASP A 141 -25.40 20.41 3.25
N VAL A 142 -25.79 19.95 2.05
CA VAL A 142 -25.33 20.54 0.79
C VAL A 142 -26.15 21.73 0.30
N VAL A 143 -27.24 22.11 0.98
CA VAL A 143 -28.20 23.10 0.46
C VAL A 143 -27.78 24.56 0.62
N ARG A 144 -26.61 24.89 1.25
CA ARG A 144 -26.33 26.29 1.60
C ARG A 144 -25.03 26.93 1.12
N TYR A 145 -24.14 26.22 0.45
CA TYR A 145 -22.92 26.83 -0.13
C TYR A 145 -22.71 26.33 -1.56
N GLU A 146 -22.59 27.26 -2.50
CA GLU A 146 -22.00 27.00 -3.82
C GLU A 146 -20.49 27.30 -3.77
N PRO A 147 -19.66 26.36 -3.24
CA PRO A 147 -18.23 26.49 -3.44
C PRO A 147 -17.94 26.12 -4.91
N SER A 148 -16.94 26.77 -5.50
CA SER A 148 -16.46 26.37 -6.83
C SER A 148 -16.11 24.88 -6.85
N PRO A 149 -16.26 24.15 -7.97
CA PRO A 149 -15.86 22.74 -8.04
C PRO A 149 -14.42 22.49 -7.59
N GLU A 150 -13.53 23.45 -7.82
CA GLU A 150 -12.12 23.41 -7.42
C GLU A 150 -11.97 23.53 -5.89
N ALA A 151 -12.70 24.40 -5.23
CA ALA A 151 -12.68 24.54 -3.77
C ALA A 151 -13.24 23.29 -3.06
N VAL A 152 -14.24 22.63 -3.64
CA VAL A 152 -14.77 21.36 -3.14
C VAL A 152 -13.73 20.24 -3.28
N LEU A 153 -13.00 20.19 -4.39
CA LEU A 153 -11.92 19.23 -4.60
C LEU A 153 -10.78 19.42 -3.59
N ASP A 154 -10.37 20.65 -3.31
CA ASP A 154 -9.30 20.95 -2.36
C ASP A 154 -9.62 20.49 -0.93
N VAL A 155 -10.90 20.49 -0.56
CA VAL A 155 -11.36 19.99 0.75
C VAL A 155 -11.53 18.47 0.77
N LEU A 156 -11.99 17.87 -0.33
CA LEU A 156 -12.27 16.43 -0.42
C LEU A 156 -11.03 15.59 -0.63
N VAL A 157 -10.04 16.07 -1.41
CA VAL A 157 -8.84 15.32 -1.78
C VAL A 157 -8.08 14.78 -0.56
N PRO A 158 -7.74 15.57 0.48
CA PRO A 158 -7.03 15.05 1.64
C PRO A 158 -7.81 13.94 2.36
N GLY A 159 -9.12 14.08 2.50
CA GLY A 159 -9.98 13.07 3.13
C GLY A 159 -10.05 11.77 2.33
N VAL A 160 -10.11 11.84 1.01
CA VAL A 160 -10.08 10.67 0.12
C VAL A 160 -8.75 9.95 0.22
N LEU A 161 -7.63 10.68 0.18
CA LEU A 161 -6.28 10.09 0.30
C LEU A 161 -6.09 9.38 1.64
N ARG A 162 -6.49 10.00 2.75
CA ARG A 162 -6.43 9.39 4.08
C ARG A 162 -7.22 8.10 4.15
N GLY A 163 -8.42 8.09 3.56
CA GLY A 163 -9.28 6.92 3.49
C GLY A 163 -8.64 5.77 2.71
N TYR A 164 -8.10 6.02 1.53
CA TYR A 164 -7.40 5.03 0.72
C TYR A 164 -6.15 4.49 1.41
N LEU A 165 -5.34 5.38 1.97
CA LEU A 165 -4.14 4.98 2.69
C LEU A 165 -4.46 4.14 3.92
N PHE A 166 -5.45 4.53 4.70
CA PHE A 166 -5.88 3.74 5.86
C PHE A 166 -6.37 2.36 5.45
N ALA A 167 -7.25 2.28 4.45
CA ALA A 167 -7.73 1.01 3.92
C ALA A 167 -6.59 0.12 3.43
N ALA A 168 -5.64 0.69 2.68
CA ALA A 168 -4.49 -0.05 2.17
C ALA A 168 -3.59 -0.58 3.29
N LEU A 169 -3.33 0.22 4.33
CA LEU A 169 -2.55 -0.20 5.50
C LEU A 169 -3.23 -1.34 6.25
N VAL A 170 -4.54 -1.25 6.47
CA VAL A 170 -5.32 -2.28 7.15
C VAL A 170 -5.39 -3.57 6.33
N GLU A 171 -5.70 -3.47 5.04
CA GLU A 171 -5.76 -4.64 4.15
C GLU A 171 -4.41 -5.34 4.03
N SER A 172 -3.32 -4.58 3.92
CA SER A 172 -1.97 -5.12 3.88
C SER A 172 -1.62 -5.83 5.19
N PHE A 173 -1.94 -5.22 6.32
CA PHE A 173 -1.72 -5.82 7.64
C PHE A 173 -2.50 -7.14 7.80
N CYS A 174 -3.78 -7.17 7.47
CA CYS A 174 -4.60 -8.38 7.50
C CYS A 174 -4.04 -9.46 6.57
N SER A 175 -3.63 -9.10 5.38
CA SER A 175 -3.04 -10.01 4.41
C SER A 175 -1.72 -10.60 4.91
N GLU A 176 -0.88 -9.80 5.53
CA GLU A 176 0.37 -10.24 6.15
C GLU A 176 0.11 -11.26 7.27
N GLN A 177 -0.81 -10.96 8.18
CA GLN A 177 -1.14 -11.84 9.30
C GLN A 177 -1.76 -13.16 8.81
N ASN A 178 -2.69 -13.10 7.87
CA ASN A 178 -3.29 -14.30 7.28
C ASN A 178 -2.26 -15.16 6.55
N SER A 179 -1.36 -14.54 5.80
CA SER A 179 -0.27 -15.23 5.10
C SER A 179 0.70 -15.92 6.07
N ARG A 180 0.99 -15.27 7.20
CA ARG A 180 1.85 -15.83 8.25
C ARG A 180 1.20 -17.01 8.93
N MET A 181 -0.09 -16.92 9.27
CA MET A 181 -0.85 -18.03 9.87
C MET A 181 -0.87 -19.25 8.92
N THR A 182 -1.16 -19.04 7.64
CA THR A 182 -1.16 -20.10 6.63
C THR A 182 0.22 -20.74 6.49
N ALA A 183 1.29 -19.96 6.46
CA ALA A 183 2.66 -20.47 6.39
C ALA A 183 3.03 -21.28 7.63
N MET A 184 2.62 -20.84 8.82
CA MET A 184 2.85 -21.57 10.08
C MET A 184 2.07 -22.89 10.14
N ASP A 185 0.82 -22.90 9.69
CA ASP A 185 -0.01 -24.11 9.64
C ASP A 185 0.60 -25.14 8.68
N SER A 186 1.05 -24.73 7.51
CA SER A 186 1.72 -25.60 6.55
C SER A 186 3.03 -26.17 7.10
N ALA A 187 3.82 -25.36 7.81
CA ALA A 187 5.06 -25.81 8.45
C ALA A 187 4.78 -26.82 9.57
N SER A 188 3.74 -26.62 10.37
CA SER A 188 3.33 -27.52 11.44
C SER A 188 2.87 -28.88 10.88
N GLU A 189 2.11 -28.86 9.80
CA GLU A 189 1.66 -30.10 9.13
C GLU A 189 2.82 -30.86 8.53
N SER A 190 3.75 -30.20 7.85
CA SER A 190 4.96 -30.83 7.33
C SER A 190 5.82 -31.45 8.43
N ALA A 191 5.94 -30.79 9.58
CA ALA A 191 6.65 -31.33 10.74
C ALA A 191 5.98 -32.59 11.30
N ARG A 192 4.66 -32.62 11.38
CA ARG A 192 3.90 -33.82 11.79
C ARG A 192 4.10 -35.00 10.84
N GLU A 193 4.05 -34.76 9.55
CA GLU A 193 4.30 -35.81 8.54
C GLU A 193 5.71 -36.36 8.66
N MET A 194 6.70 -35.49 8.86
CA MET A 194 8.09 -35.89 9.02
C MET A 194 8.28 -36.75 10.27
N LEU A 195 7.69 -36.37 11.40
CA LEU A 195 7.69 -37.15 12.64
C LEU A 195 7.04 -38.53 12.45
N LYS A 196 5.93 -38.58 11.71
CA LYS A 196 5.24 -39.84 11.39
C LYS A 196 6.13 -40.76 10.56
N THR A 197 6.79 -40.23 9.55
CA THR A 197 7.70 -40.98 8.69
C THR A 197 8.88 -41.53 9.51
N LEU A 198 9.52 -40.71 10.31
CA LEU A 198 10.62 -41.11 11.19
C LEU A 198 10.21 -42.20 12.20
N SER A 199 9.01 -42.07 12.79
CA SER A 199 8.48 -43.09 13.69
C SER A 199 8.26 -44.42 12.98
N LEU A 200 7.78 -44.42 11.75
CA LEU A 200 7.59 -45.62 10.95
C LEU A 200 8.93 -46.29 10.58
N GLU A 201 9.91 -45.51 10.24
CA GLU A 201 11.25 -46.00 9.96
C GLU A 201 11.92 -46.59 11.20
N PHE A 202 11.79 -45.95 12.34
CA PHE A 202 12.32 -46.43 13.60
C PHE A 202 11.66 -47.75 14.03
N ASN A 203 10.35 -47.92 13.81
CA ASN A 203 9.65 -49.14 14.13
C ASN A 203 9.92 -50.33 13.17
N ARG A 204 10.55 -50.01 12.00
CA ARG A 204 10.95 -51.03 11.03
C ARG A 204 12.40 -51.54 11.19
N ALA A 205 13.21 -50.80 11.94
CA ALA A 205 14.56 -51.16 12.30
C ALA A 205 14.62 -52.07 13.55
#